data_8231717b1652dea160331d10fe2238c2
#
_entry.id   8231717b1652dea160331d10fe2238c2
#
_cell.length_a   1.000
_cell.length_b   1.000
_cell.length_c   1.000
_cell.angle_alpha   90.00
_cell.angle_beta   90.00
_cell.angle_gamma   90.00
#
_symmetry.space_group_name_H-M   'P 1'
#
loop_
_entity.id
_entity.type
_entity.pdbx_description
1 polymer ?
#
loop_
_entity_poly.entity_id
_entity_poly.type
_entity_poly.pdbx_seq_one_letter_code
_entity_poly.pdbx_strand_id
1 'polypeptide(L)'
;AFNDEGESISLSEFFTFYESKALTENQLNKLQIKKEIAEEKEDDFKGIPPCLEALLSEGVGEGKRNDCMYNVGVYLKKRYDEGVWQKKMDEYNTKYMKPPCNSQEMVKTIASVGNKEYQYKCKNEPIVSFCNAKKCVTREFGIGDDGPVPEITELRKFDSDPPIYFVS
;
A
#
# COMPACT_ATOMS: atom_id res chain seq x y z
N ALA A 1 5.76 17.62 38.49
CA ALA A 1 5.63 17.74 37.04
C ALA A 1 6.66 18.80 36.54
N PHE A 2 6.88 18.83 35.23
CA PHE A 2 7.77 19.79 34.57
C PHE A 2 7.02 20.53 33.49
N ASN A 3 7.30 21.82 33.29
CA ASN A 3 6.79 22.60 32.17
C ASN A 3 7.65 22.37 30.90
N ASP A 4 7.31 23.05 29.79
CA ASP A 4 8.02 22.92 28.51
C ASP A 4 9.48 23.44 28.57
N GLU A 5 9.84 24.21 29.61
CA GLU A 5 11.16 24.77 29.85
C GLU A 5 12.01 23.85 30.77
N GLY A 6 11.39 22.75 31.25
CA GLY A 6 12.05 21.79 32.14
C GLY A 6 12.07 22.19 33.60
N GLU A 7 11.30 23.19 34.01
CA GLU A 7 11.19 23.62 35.37
C GLU A 7 10.17 22.80 36.15
N SER A 8 10.45 22.51 37.42
CA SER A 8 9.53 21.77 38.30
C SER A 8 8.32 22.61 38.67
N ILE A 9 7.14 22.16 38.35
CA ILE A 9 5.86 22.81 38.66
C ILE A 9 4.97 21.90 39.52
N SER A 10 4.08 22.51 40.29
CA SER A 10 3.08 21.76 41.06
C SER A 10 2.07 21.02 40.13
N LEU A 11 1.36 20.02 40.68
CA LEU A 11 0.35 19.31 39.94
C LEU A 11 -0.81 20.23 39.49
N SER A 12 -1.19 21.20 40.30
CA SER A 12 -2.24 22.16 39.95
C SER A 12 -1.83 23.08 38.80
N GLU A 13 -0.59 23.58 38.83
CA GLU A 13 -0.05 24.38 37.73
C GLU A 13 0.10 23.56 36.44
N PHE A 14 0.52 22.30 36.58
CA PHE A 14 0.59 21.36 35.45
C PHE A 14 -0.78 21.17 34.78
N PHE A 15 -1.82 20.87 35.56
CA PHE A 15 -3.16 20.71 34.99
C PHE A 15 -3.67 21.99 34.33
N THR A 16 -3.54 23.16 34.98
CA THR A 16 -3.94 24.44 34.41
C THR A 16 -3.20 24.75 33.11
N PHE A 17 -1.91 24.47 33.05
CA PHE A 17 -1.09 24.69 31.87
C PHE A 17 -1.50 23.79 30.69
N TYR A 18 -1.74 22.51 30.95
CA TYR A 18 -2.08 21.56 29.88
C TYR A 18 -3.58 21.60 29.51
N GLU A 19 -4.48 21.97 30.42
CA GLU A 19 -5.89 22.25 30.08
C GLU A 19 -6.00 23.38 29.04
N SER A 20 -5.16 24.41 29.15
CA SER A 20 -5.13 25.51 28.18
C SER A 20 -4.61 25.08 26.80
N LYS A 21 -3.85 23.99 26.73
CA LYS A 21 -3.30 23.40 25.51
C LYS A 21 -4.12 22.23 24.96
N ALA A 22 -5.11 21.76 25.72
CA ALA A 22 -5.98 20.67 25.26
C ALA A 22 -6.74 21.09 24.01
N LEU A 23 -6.70 20.22 23.01
CA LEU A 23 -7.46 20.45 21.78
C LEU A 23 -8.95 20.38 22.07
N THR A 24 -9.70 21.34 21.62
CA THR A 24 -11.17 21.29 21.64
C THR A 24 -11.66 20.20 20.69
N GLU A 25 -12.87 19.69 20.95
CA GLU A 25 -13.52 18.69 20.09
C GLU A 25 -13.57 19.14 18.61
N ASN A 26 -13.82 20.43 18.36
CA ASN A 26 -13.79 21.02 17.03
C ASN A 26 -12.40 21.00 16.38
N GLN A 27 -11.34 21.16 17.16
CA GLN A 27 -9.97 21.07 16.66
C GLN A 27 -9.58 19.62 16.38
N LEU A 28 -9.98 18.67 17.23
CA LEU A 28 -9.81 17.23 17.00
C LEU A 28 -10.54 16.78 15.74
N ASN A 29 -11.80 17.18 15.56
CA ASN A 29 -12.58 16.87 14.36
C ASN A 29 -11.95 17.45 13.09
N LYS A 30 -11.39 18.66 13.13
CA LYS A 30 -10.64 19.23 12.00
C LYS A 30 -9.35 18.46 11.69
N LEU A 31 -8.69 17.91 12.70
CA LEU A 31 -7.51 17.06 12.49
C LEU A 31 -7.88 15.70 11.89
N GLN A 32 -9.00 15.11 12.32
CA GLN A 32 -9.55 13.88 11.73
C GLN A 32 -9.93 14.08 10.26
N ILE A 33 -10.67 15.16 9.95
CA ILE A 33 -11.02 15.52 8.58
C ILE A 33 -9.78 15.74 7.72
N LYS A 34 -8.72 16.40 8.25
CA LYS A 34 -7.45 16.53 7.52
C LYS A 34 -6.76 15.21 7.29
N LYS A 35 -6.87 14.26 8.22
CA LYS A 35 -6.32 12.92 8.07
C LYS A 35 -7.11 12.14 6.99
N GLU A 36 -8.43 12.20 7.02
CA GLU A 36 -9.29 11.58 6.00
C GLU A 36 -9.03 12.16 4.60
N ILE A 37 -8.90 13.50 4.48
CA ILE A 37 -8.55 14.17 3.22
C ILE A 37 -7.12 13.82 2.77
N ALA A 38 -6.19 13.58 3.70
CA ALA A 38 -4.84 13.13 3.37
C ALA A 38 -4.82 11.65 2.93
N GLU A 39 -5.72 10.83 3.45
CA GLU A 39 -5.94 9.45 3.02
C GLU A 39 -6.60 9.39 1.63
N GLU A 40 -7.47 10.35 1.28
CA GLU A 40 -8.06 10.46 -0.07
C GLU A 40 -7.06 10.87 -1.16
N LYS A 41 -5.88 11.40 -0.79
CA LYS A 41 -4.74 11.63 -1.71
C LYS A 41 -3.73 10.50 -1.66
N GLU A 42 -4.16 9.31 -1.30
CA GLU A 42 -3.29 8.15 -1.33
C GLU A 42 -2.81 7.93 -2.77
N ASP A 43 -1.49 7.85 -2.94
CA ASP A 43 -0.89 7.55 -4.23
C ASP A 43 -1.33 6.15 -4.66
N ASP A 44 -2.23 6.08 -5.65
CA ASP A 44 -2.75 4.84 -6.21
C ASP A 44 -1.63 3.88 -6.64
N PHE A 45 -0.47 4.42 -6.97
CA PHE A 45 0.67 3.66 -7.49
C PHE A 45 1.76 3.36 -6.46
N LYS A 46 1.53 3.66 -5.17
CA LYS A 46 2.53 3.38 -4.14
C LYS A 46 2.87 1.89 -4.10
N GLY A 47 4.13 1.58 -4.40
CA GLY A 47 4.65 0.21 -4.35
C GLY A 47 4.13 -0.74 -5.44
N ILE A 48 3.32 -0.27 -6.39
CA ILE A 48 2.73 -1.06 -7.47
C ILE A 48 3.81 -1.65 -8.40
N PRO A 49 3.62 -2.85 -8.97
CA PRO A 49 4.49 -3.36 -10.04
C PRO A 49 4.58 -2.41 -11.23
N PRO A 50 5.78 -2.20 -11.83
CA PRO A 50 5.97 -1.24 -12.93
C PRO A 50 5.09 -1.50 -14.15
N CYS A 51 4.78 -2.77 -14.44
CA CYS A 51 3.90 -3.13 -15.54
C CYS A 51 2.45 -2.67 -15.32
N LEU A 52 1.95 -2.75 -14.09
CA LEU A 52 0.62 -2.24 -13.75
C LEU A 52 0.59 -0.71 -13.75
N GLU A 53 1.64 -0.06 -13.22
CA GLU A 53 1.80 1.39 -13.26
C GLU A 53 1.71 1.92 -14.70
N ALA A 54 2.45 1.32 -15.63
CA ALA A 54 2.43 1.69 -17.04
C ALA A 54 1.03 1.47 -17.68
N LEU A 55 0.45 0.29 -17.50
CA LEU A 55 -0.86 -0.03 -18.05
C LEU A 55 -1.98 0.89 -17.54
N LEU A 56 -2.00 1.17 -16.25
CA LEU A 56 -3.03 2.01 -15.64
C LEU A 56 -2.86 3.49 -16.05
N SER A 57 -1.61 3.96 -16.18
CA SER A 57 -1.33 5.34 -16.61
C SER A 57 -1.83 5.63 -18.03
N GLU A 58 -1.78 4.65 -18.93
CA GLU A 58 -2.28 4.77 -20.30
C GLU A 58 -3.80 4.58 -20.38
N GLY A 59 -4.39 3.90 -19.41
CA GLY A 59 -5.76 3.40 -19.42
C GLY A 59 -5.91 2.13 -20.25
N VAL A 60 -6.71 1.19 -19.75
CA VAL A 60 -6.79 -0.17 -20.29
C VAL A 60 -8.03 -0.35 -21.16
N GLY A 61 -7.83 -0.60 -22.44
CA GLY A 61 -8.89 -0.81 -23.42
C GLY A 61 -9.52 -2.21 -23.36
N GLU A 62 -10.58 -2.37 -24.14
CA GLU A 62 -11.31 -3.63 -24.28
C GLU A 62 -10.38 -4.77 -24.74
N GLY A 63 -10.66 -5.99 -24.29
CA GLY A 63 -9.85 -7.18 -24.56
C GLY A 63 -8.70 -7.41 -23.58
N LYS A 64 -8.21 -6.36 -22.89
CA LYS A 64 -7.11 -6.46 -21.90
C LYS A 64 -7.57 -6.22 -20.45
N ARG A 65 -8.80 -5.74 -20.27
CA ARG A 65 -9.32 -5.27 -18.97
C ARG A 65 -9.35 -6.36 -17.89
N ASN A 66 -9.90 -7.54 -18.23
CA ASN A 66 -10.10 -8.62 -17.26
C ASN A 66 -8.77 -9.13 -16.68
N ASP A 67 -7.77 -9.35 -17.55
CA ASP A 67 -6.44 -9.79 -17.10
C ASP A 67 -5.70 -8.68 -16.36
N CYS A 68 -5.85 -7.43 -16.79
CA CYS A 68 -5.32 -6.30 -16.02
C CYS A 68 -5.99 -6.19 -14.65
N MET A 69 -7.32 -6.24 -14.57
CA MET A 69 -8.06 -6.17 -13.31
C MET A 69 -7.77 -7.33 -12.37
N TYR A 70 -7.50 -8.53 -12.89
CA TYR A 70 -7.01 -9.63 -12.05
C TYR A 70 -5.70 -9.27 -11.35
N ASN A 71 -4.72 -8.75 -12.10
CA ASN A 71 -3.42 -8.37 -11.55
C ASN A 71 -3.52 -7.14 -10.63
N VAL A 72 -4.40 -6.18 -10.93
CA VAL A 72 -4.75 -5.08 -10.02
C VAL A 72 -5.35 -5.62 -8.72
N GLY A 73 -6.23 -6.61 -8.79
CA GLY A 73 -6.79 -7.26 -7.61
C GLY A 73 -5.72 -7.93 -6.73
N VAL A 74 -4.74 -8.60 -7.34
CA VAL A 74 -3.58 -9.17 -6.62
C VAL A 74 -2.79 -8.07 -5.89
N TYR A 75 -2.52 -6.95 -6.56
CA TYR A 75 -1.86 -5.81 -5.96
C TYR A 75 -2.65 -5.22 -4.78
N LEU A 76 -3.93 -4.96 -4.99
CA LEU A 76 -4.80 -4.38 -3.97
C LEU A 76 -4.96 -5.30 -2.75
N LYS A 77 -5.06 -6.61 -2.97
CA LYS A 77 -5.13 -7.59 -1.89
C LYS A 77 -3.84 -7.71 -1.08
N LYS A 78 -2.67 -7.45 -1.70
CA LYS A 78 -1.38 -7.35 -0.98
C LYS A 78 -1.27 -6.05 -0.16
N ARG A 79 -1.91 -4.98 -0.63
CA ARG A 79 -1.79 -3.64 -0.05
C ARG A 79 -2.82 -3.34 1.03
N TYR A 80 -4.03 -3.89 0.92
CA TYR A 80 -5.17 -3.55 1.77
C TYR A 80 -5.76 -4.78 2.45
N ASP A 81 -6.38 -4.54 3.61
CA ASP A 81 -7.08 -5.56 4.38
C ASP A 81 -8.33 -6.10 3.66
N GLU A 82 -8.80 -7.25 4.15
CA GLU A 82 -10.01 -7.92 3.65
C GLU A 82 -11.22 -6.97 3.73
N GLY A 83 -12.01 -6.93 2.67
CA GLY A 83 -13.17 -6.03 2.52
C GLY A 83 -12.84 -4.65 1.98
N VAL A 84 -11.60 -4.15 2.12
CA VAL A 84 -11.17 -2.85 1.58
C VAL A 84 -10.71 -3.00 0.13
N TRP A 85 -9.89 -4.00 -0.17
CA TRP A 85 -9.36 -4.21 -1.52
C TRP A 85 -10.44 -4.42 -2.57
N GLN A 86 -11.58 -5.05 -2.23
CA GLN A 86 -12.71 -5.24 -3.16
C GLN A 86 -13.32 -3.89 -3.57
N LYS A 87 -13.52 -2.99 -2.61
CA LYS A 87 -14.02 -1.62 -2.88
C LYS A 87 -13.04 -0.84 -3.75
N LYS A 88 -11.76 -0.96 -3.47
CA LYS A 88 -10.70 -0.35 -4.28
C LYS A 88 -10.67 -0.88 -5.71
N MET A 89 -10.99 -2.15 -5.93
CA MET A 89 -11.12 -2.70 -7.28
C MET A 89 -12.19 -1.98 -8.10
N ASP A 90 -13.33 -1.63 -7.52
CA ASP A 90 -14.39 -0.89 -8.22
C ASP A 90 -13.95 0.54 -8.57
N GLU A 91 -13.21 1.19 -7.68
CA GLU A 91 -12.60 2.50 -7.93
C GLU A 91 -11.62 2.44 -9.11
N TYR A 92 -10.70 1.45 -9.10
CA TYR A 92 -9.72 1.26 -10.17
C TYR A 92 -10.37 0.89 -11.50
N ASN A 93 -11.42 0.07 -11.48
CA ASN A 93 -12.21 -0.27 -12.66
C ASN A 93 -12.81 0.99 -13.31
N THR A 94 -13.44 1.84 -12.51
CA THR A 94 -14.05 3.07 -13.02
C THR A 94 -13.02 4.07 -13.54
N LYS A 95 -11.87 4.16 -12.85
CA LYS A 95 -10.84 5.18 -13.14
C LYS A 95 -9.96 4.80 -14.34
N TYR A 96 -9.60 3.53 -14.47
CA TYR A 96 -8.55 3.11 -15.40
C TYR A 96 -9.02 2.22 -16.55
N MET A 97 -10.17 1.52 -16.43
CA MET A 97 -10.69 0.68 -17.51
C MET A 97 -11.56 1.49 -18.47
N LYS A 98 -11.36 1.31 -19.78
CA LYS A 98 -12.04 2.08 -20.84
C LYS A 98 -12.60 1.16 -21.92
N PRO A 99 -13.92 0.88 -21.92
CA PRO A 99 -14.90 1.17 -20.88
C PRO A 99 -14.67 0.34 -19.61
N PRO A 100 -15.26 0.69 -18.45
CA PRO A 100 -15.17 -0.12 -17.23
C PRO A 100 -15.70 -1.55 -17.45
N CYS A 101 -15.14 -2.52 -16.73
CA CYS A 101 -15.68 -3.88 -16.68
C CYS A 101 -17.08 -3.86 -16.06
N ASN A 102 -17.97 -4.70 -16.58
CA ASN A 102 -19.31 -4.80 -16.02
C ASN A 102 -19.32 -5.56 -14.67
N SER A 103 -20.45 -5.48 -13.96
CA SER A 103 -20.57 -6.08 -12.62
C SER A 103 -20.32 -7.58 -12.60
N GLN A 104 -20.72 -8.32 -13.65
CA GLN A 104 -20.50 -9.77 -13.71
C GLN A 104 -19.01 -10.12 -13.90
N GLU A 105 -18.29 -9.35 -14.73
CA GLU A 105 -16.84 -9.48 -14.91
C GLU A 105 -16.12 -9.19 -13.60
N MET A 106 -16.51 -8.12 -12.89
CA MET A 106 -15.92 -7.74 -11.61
C MET A 106 -16.14 -8.81 -10.54
N VAL A 107 -17.35 -9.32 -10.38
CA VAL A 107 -17.65 -10.40 -9.41
C VAL A 107 -16.80 -11.65 -9.69
N LYS A 108 -16.65 -12.07 -10.95
CA LYS A 108 -15.79 -13.20 -11.33
C LYS A 108 -14.32 -12.93 -11.02
N THR A 109 -13.85 -11.73 -11.31
CA THR A 109 -12.45 -11.35 -11.05
C THR A 109 -12.15 -11.31 -9.56
N ILE A 110 -13.03 -10.69 -8.76
CA ILE A 110 -12.92 -10.65 -7.29
C ILE A 110 -12.91 -12.07 -6.72
N ALA A 111 -13.81 -12.94 -7.16
CA ALA A 111 -13.86 -14.34 -6.73
C ALA A 111 -12.56 -15.08 -7.09
N SER A 112 -12.01 -14.84 -8.28
CA SER A 112 -10.76 -15.46 -8.72
C SER A 112 -9.56 -15.02 -7.89
N VAL A 113 -9.48 -13.74 -7.51
CA VAL A 113 -8.43 -13.20 -6.63
C VAL A 113 -8.62 -13.64 -5.19
N GLY A 114 -9.89 -13.79 -4.74
CA GLY A 114 -10.26 -14.15 -3.36
C GLY A 114 -9.91 -15.60 -3.00
N ASN A 115 -10.05 -16.53 -3.94
CA ASN A 115 -10.17 -17.97 -3.65
C ASN A 115 -8.89 -18.76 -3.46
N LYS A 116 -7.66 -18.24 -3.71
CA LYS A 116 -6.40 -19.01 -3.54
C LYS A 116 -5.16 -18.11 -3.42
N GLU A 117 -4.00 -18.76 -3.33
CA GLU A 117 -2.67 -18.18 -3.50
C GLU A 117 -2.64 -17.32 -4.78
N TYR A 118 -2.87 -16.04 -4.58
CA TYR A 118 -2.99 -15.06 -5.65
C TYR A 118 -1.59 -14.63 -6.09
N GLN A 119 -1.24 -15.03 -7.30
CA GLN A 119 0.03 -14.62 -7.92
C GLN A 119 -0.24 -13.76 -9.15
N TYR A 120 0.69 -12.84 -9.43
CA TYR A 120 0.63 -12.07 -10.67
C TYR A 120 0.81 -12.97 -11.88
N LYS A 121 0.00 -12.77 -12.90
CA LYS A 121 0.12 -13.48 -14.19
C LYS A 121 1.19 -12.82 -15.07
N CYS A 122 2.43 -12.76 -14.60
CA CYS A 122 3.52 -12.02 -15.25
C CYS A 122 3.86 -12.50 -16.67
N LYS A 123 3.54 -13.76 -17.01
CA LYS A 123 3.81 -14.37 -18.33
C LYS A 123 2.70 -14.13 -19.35
N ASN A 124 1.58 -13.58 -18.92
CA ASN A 124 0.41 -13.39 -19.76
C ASN A 124 0.28 -11.93 -20.23
N GLU A 125 -0.32 -11.74 -21.43
CA GLU A 125 -0.75 -10.42 -21.87
C GLU A 125 -1.90 -9.89 -21.00
N PRO A 126 -1.98 -8.58 -20.79
CA PRO A 126 -1.08 -7.51 -21.28
C PRO A 126 0.16 -7.27 -20.41
N ILE A 127 0.33 -7.99 -19.30
CA ILE A 127 1.36 -7.75 -18.28
C ILE A 127 2.77 -7.97 -18.83
N VAL A 128 2.96 -9.04 -19.61
CA VAL A 128 4.28 -9.43 -20.13
C VAL A 128 4.90 -8.35 -21.01
N SER A 129 4.10 -7.66 -21.83
CA SER A 129 4.56 -6.59 -22.71
C SER A 129 5.14 -5.37 -21.97
N PHE A 130 4.71 -5.14 -20.74
CA PHE A 130 5.16 -4.03 -19.89
C PHE A 130 6.08 -4.47 -18.75
N CYS A 131 6.49 -5.74 -18.75
CA CYS A 131 7.24 -6.33 -17.65
C CYS A 131 8.64 -5.74 -17.53
N ASN A 132 9.00 -5.28 -16.34
CA ASN A 132 10.35 -4.90 -15.96
C ASN A 132 10.72 -5.60 -14.64
N ALA A 133 11.22 -6.84 -14.74
CA ALA A 133 11.51 -7.67 -13.59
C ALA A 133 12.52 -7.01 -12.63
N LYS A 134 13.57 -6.33 -13.16
CA LYS A 134 14.58 -5.65 -12.33
C LYS A 134 13.99 -4.53 -11.46
N LYS A 135 13.03 -3.77 -11.99
CA LYS A 135 12.32 -2.75 -11.21
C LYS A 135 11.24 -3.37 -10.31
N CYS A 136 10.64 -4.48 -10.75
CA CYS A 136 9.54 -5.10 -10.02
C CYS A 136 9.99 -5.66 -8.67
N VAL A 137 11.17 -6.27 -8.58
CA VAL A 137 11.72 -6.80 -7.32
C VAL A 137 12.05 -5.73 -6.28
N THR A 138 12.19 -4.47 -6.70
CA THR A 138 12.42 -3.32 -5.79
C THR A 138 11.14 -2.67 -5.31
N ARG A 139 9.98 -3.09 -5.83
CA ARG A 139 8.67 -2.55 -5.44
C ARG A 139 8.09 -3.35 -4.29
N GLU A 140 7.50 -2.66 -3.32
CA GLU A 140 6.91 -3.23 -2.11
C GLU A 140 5.90 -4.35 -2.41
N PHE A 141 5.07 -4.17 -3.44
CA PHE A 141 4.06 -5.13 -3.87
C PHE A 141 4.40 -5.77 -5.23
N GLY A 142 5.69 -5.79 -5.59
CA GLY A 142 6.16 -6.43 -6.80
C GLY A 142 6.12 -7.96 -6.74
N ILE A 143 6.98 -8.62 -7.54
CA ILE A 143 7.17 -10.08 -7.48
C ILE A 143 7.84 -10.38 -6.14
N GLY A 144 7.03 -10.57 -5.07
CA GLY A 144 7.57 -10.72 -3.74
C GLY A 144 8.01 -12.15 -3.45
N ASP A 145 7.21 -13.15 -3.74
CA ASP A 145 7.37 -14.46 -3.12
C ASP A 145 7.96 -15.55 -4.03
N ASP A 146 8.10 -15.30 -5.33
CA ASP A 146 8.65 -16.28 -6.29
C ASP A 146 10.07 -15.94 -6.77
N GLY A 147 10.65 -14.83 -6.30
CA GLY A 147 12.08 -14.59 -6.44
C GLY A 147 12.85 -15.46 -5.44
N PRO A 148 14.07 -15.90 -5.76
CA PRO A 148 14.90 -16.53 -4.74
C PRO A 148 14.99 -15.56 -3.56
N VAL A 149 14.37 -15.93 -2.46
CA VAL A 149 14.60 -15.25 -1.17
C VAL A 149 16.13 -15.31 -1.00
N PRO A 150 16.82 -14.17 -0.86
CA PRO A 150 18.24 -14.21 -0.62
C PRO A 150 18.43 -15.05 0.64
N GLU A 151 18.97 -16.25 0.46
CA GLU A 151 19.28 -17.12 1.57
C GLU A 151 20.42 -16.44 2.33
N ILE A 152 20.15 -16.08 3.58
CA ILE A 152 21.20 -15.55 4.46
C ILE A 152 22.12 -16.73 4.74
N THR A 153 23.20 -16.81 3.98
CA THR A 153 24.17 -17.90 4.09
C THR A 153 25.13 -17.70 5.26
N GLU A 154 25.31 -16.46 5.68
CA GLU A 154 26.20 -16.14 6.79
C GLU A 154 25.74 -14.88 7.55
N LEU A 155 25.71 -14.97 8.88
CA LEU A 155 25.53 -13.84 9.78
C LEU A 155 26.81 -13.61 10.54
N ARG A 156 27.50 -12.51 10.28
CA ARG A 156 28.71 -12.12 11.02
C ARG A 156 28.38 -11.00 11.99
N LYS A 157 28.69 -11.23 13.26
CA LYS A 157 28.65 -10.22 14.31
C LYS A 157 30.02 -9.55 14.41
N PHE A 158 30.05 -8.24 14.36
CA PHE A 158 31.26 -7.47 14.70
C PHE A 158 31.18 -7.05 16.16
N ASP A 159 32.22 -7.36 16.94
CA ASP A 159 32.29 -6.94 18.35
C ASP A 159 32.63 -5.45 18.41
N SER A 160 31.60 -4.64 18.36
CA SER A 160 31.60 -3.20 18.53
C SER A 160 30.54 -2.84 19.57
N ASP A 161 30.61 -1.66 20.14
CA ASP A 161 29.57 -1.16 21.03
C ASP A 161 28.89 0.07 20.39
N PRO A 162 27.64 -0.03 19.90
CA PRO A 162 26.79 -1.22 19.84
C PRO A 162 27.26 -2.26 18.77
N PRO A 163 26.89 -3.54 18.93
CA PRO A 163 27.29 -4.59 17.98
C PRO A 163 26.68 -4.39 16.59
N ILE A 164 27.49 -4.58 15.55
CA ILE A 164 27.08 -4.48 14.15
C ILE A 164 26.97 -5.88 13.57
N TYR A 165 25.89 -6.14 12.80
CA TYR A 165 25.64 -7.41 12.12
C TYR A 165 25.72 -7.22 10.61
N PHE A 166 26.41 -8.13 9.93
CA PHE A 166 26.46 -8.22 8.47
C PHE A 166 25.75 -9.48 8.02
N VAL A 167 25.02 -9.39 6.91
CA VAL A 167 24.40 -10.51 6.22
C VAL A 167 24.99 -10.61 4.82
N SER A 168 25.29 -11.79 4.40
CA SER A 168 25.77 -12.11 3.05
C SER A 168 24.95 -13.22 2.43
#